data_7a91852ebdd3972ce845f820967416ac
#
_entry.id   7a91852ebdd3972ce845f820967416ac
#
_cell.length_a   1.000
_cell.length_b   1.000
_cell.length_c   1.000
_cell.angle_alpha   90.00
_cell.angle_beta   90.00
_cell.angle_gamma   90.00
#
_symmetry.space_group_name_H-M   'P 1'
#
loop_
_entity.id
_entity.type
_entity.pdbx_description
1 polymer ?
#
loop_
_entity_poly.entity_id
_entity_poly.type
_entity_poly.pdbx_seq_one_letter_code
_entity_poly.pdbx_strand_id
1 'polypeptide(L)'
;AGEDEEKEELKEVVEFLKSPDKFNSLGARIPHGVLLVGPPGTGKTLLARACAGEAGVPFYSISGSDFVEMYVGVGASRVRDLFDKAKKTMPCIIFIDEIDAVGRQRGAGLGGGHDEREQTLNQLLVEMDGFEANDGVIVMAATNRADILDKALLRPGRFDRQVYVGLPDVKGREEILKVHTKNKPLAPDVSLRVIAQRTAGFAGADLENLVNEAALLAARRSRKAITMEDIEEASMKVMAGPEKKSRVVTAEEKKLTAYHEAGHAVAGFYCKHHPRVHEITIIPRGQAGGYTMYLPEKDRSYVTKGEMFEDIVSSLGGRVAEQLILEDISTGASNDLQQATNIARQMITKYGFSERLGPVV
;
A
#
# COMPACT_ATOMS: atom_id res chain seq x y z
N ALA A 1 -1.08 14.92 3.53
CA ALA A 1 -2.11 15.00 4.58
C ALA A 1 -2.01 13.73 5.41
N GLY A 2 -2.16 13.80 6.74
CA GLY A 2 -1.74 12.74 7.65
C GLY A 2 -0.20 12.64 7.69
N GLU A 3 0.36 11.52 8.22
CA GLU A 3 1.81 11.25 8.22
C GLU A 3 2.61 12.35 8.95
N ASP A 4 2.17 12.76 10.14
CA ASP A 4 2.78 13.89 10.84
C ASP A 4 4.17 13.53 11.39
N GLU A 5 4.37 12.27 11.82
CA GLU A 5 5.65 11.74 12.27
C GLU A 5 6.67 11.65 11.12
N GLU A 6 6.26 11.13 9.97
CA GLU A 6 7.10 11.00 8.78
C GLU A 6 7.51 12.37 8.22
N LYS A 7 6.60 13.36 8.29
CA LYS A 7 6.92 14.75 7.93
C LYS A 7 7.94 15.35 8.88
N GLU A 8 7.86 15.07 10.19
CA GLU A 8 8.82 15.57 11.16
C GLU A 8 10.22 15.02 10.89
N GLU A 9 10.35 13.71 10.61
CA GLU A 9 11.62 13.11 10.23
C GLU A 9 12.21 13.70 8.95
N LEU A 10 11.36 14.05 7.99
CA LEU A 10 11.79 14.66 6.73
C LEU A 10 12.07 16.17 6.83
N LYS A 11 11.58 16.86 7.88
CA LYS A 11 11.89 18.28 8.10
C LYS A 11 13.39 18.53 8.26
N GLU A 12 14.13 17.65 8.93
CA GLU A 12 15.58 17.79 9.05
C GLU A 12 16.26 17.81 7.67
N VAL A 13 15.80 16.97 6.74
CA VAL A 13 16.31 16.93 5.37
C VAL A 13 16.04 18.25 4.66
N VAL A 14 14.82 18.79 4.82
CA VAL A 14 14.41 20.08 4.24
C VAL A 14 15.24 21.22 4.84
N GLU A 15 15.41 21.26 6.15
CA GLU A 15 16.19 22.31 6.84
C GLU A 15 17.66 22.29 6.40
N PHE A 16 18.23 21.10 6.25
CA PHE A 16 19.60 20.99 5.76
C PHE A 16 19.75 21.56 4.33
N LEU A 17 18.87 21.15 3.43
CA LEU A 17 18.93 21.62 2.04
C LEU A 17 18.73 23.16 1.95
N LYS A 18 17.97 23.77 2.90
CA LYS A 18 17.80 25.23 3.00
C LYS A 18 18.98 25.93 3.63
N SER A 19 19.64 25.32 4.60
CA SER A 19 20.65 25.97 5.43
C SER A 19 21.74 24.99 5.88
N PRO A 20 22.60 24.48 4.96
CA PRO A 20 23.62 23.48 5.28
C PRO A 20 24.64 23.97 6.29
N ASP A 21 24.96 25.26 6.30
CA ASP A 21 25.96 25.87 7.19
C ASP A 21 25.60 25.70 8.68
N LYS A 22 24.31 25.72 9.03
CA LYS A 22 23.83 25.49 10.40
C LYS A 22 24.27 24.14 10.96
N PHE A 23 24.26 23.10 10.14
CA PHE A 23 24.61 21.74 10.50
C PHE A 23 26.12 21.54 10.46
N ASN A 24 26.77 22.11 9.45
CA ASN A 24 28.23 22.05 9.27
C ASN A 24 28.99 22.69 10.43
N SER A 25 28.50 23.82 10.97
CA SER A 25 29.10 24.52 12.10
C SER A 25 29.12 23.69 13.39
N LEU A 26 28.20 22.73 13.54
CA LEU A 26 28.14 21.81 14.68
C LEU A 26 28.82 20.46 14.40
N GLY A 27 29.41 20.26 13.22
CA GLY A 27 30.00 18.99 12.80
C GLY A 27 29.00 17.85 12.61
N ALA A 28 27.72 18.19 12.44
CA ALA A 28 26.67 17.22 12.20
C ALA A 28 26.81 16.62 10.80
N ARG A 29 26.69 15.31 10.71
CA ARG A 29 26.61 14.58 9.44
C ARG A 29 25.15 14.31 9.13
N ILE A 30 24.72 14.72 7.94
CA ILE A 30 23.37 14.46 7.47
C ILE A 30 23.33 13.15 6.70
N PRO A 31 22.23 12.39 6.79
CA PRO A 31 22.07 11.19 6.00
C PRO A 31 22.14 11.52 4.51
N HIS A 32 23.03 10.85 3.80
CA HIS A 32 23.15 10.98 2.34
C HIS A 32 21.97 10.35 1.63
N GLY A 33 21.36 9.34 2.25
CA GLY A 33 20.24 8.62 1.68
C GLY A 33 19.10 8.38 2.65
N VAL A 34 17.88 8.58 2.14
CA VAL A 34 16.62 8.33 2.84
C VAL A 34 15.81 7.30 2.08
N LEU A 35 15.50 6.18 2.73
CA LEU A 35 14.66 5.13 2.16
C LEU A 35 13.23 5.26 2.69
N LEU A 36 12.27 5.54 1.81
CA LEU A 36 10.84 5.53 2.10
C LEU A 36 10.30 4.11 1.91
N VAL A 37 9.85 3.49 2.99
CA VAL A 37 9.36 2.11 2.99
C VAL A 37 7.87 2.09 3.31
N GLY A 38 7.07 1.30 2.61
CA GLY A 38 5.66 1.12 2.97
C GLY A 38 4.81 0.57 1.84
N PRO A 39 3.53 0.27 2.10
CA PRO A 39 2.61 -0.25 1.11
C PRO A 39 2.47 0.65 -0.12
N PRO A 40 2.06 0.12 -1.28
CA PRO A 40 1.79 0.94 -2.46
C PRO A 40 0.67 1.95 -2.18
N GLY A 41 0.71 3.09 -2.87
CA GLY A 41 -0.35 4.12 -2.76
C GLY A 41 -0.33 4.98 -1.50
N THR A 42 0.63 4.81 -0.57
CA THR A 42 0.73 5.59 0.68
C THR A 42 1.35 6.98 0.51
N GLY A 43 1.81 7.35 -0.69
CA GLY A 43 2.30 8.70 -0.99
C GLY A 43 3.80 8.90 -0.85
N LYS A 44 4.62 7.85 -0.86
CA LYS A 44 6.09 7.92 -0.77
C LYS A 44 6.70 8.89 -1.78
N THR A 45 6.35 8.75 -3.05
CA THR A 45 6.78 9.64 -4.14
C THR A 45 6.32 11.09 -3.92
N LEU A 46 5.11 11.28 -3.38
CA LEU A 46 4.56 12.59 -3.06
C LEU A 46 5.35 13.26 -1.92
N LEU A 47 5.73 12.50 -0.88
CA LEU A 47 6.55 12.99 0.22
C LEU A 47 7.93 13.46 -0.27
N ALA A 48 8.62 12.64 -1.09
CA ALA A 48 9.91 13.02 -1.65
C ALA A 48 9.83 14.30 -2.50
N ARG A 49 8.80 14.42 -3.33
CA ARG A 49 8.55 15.64 -4.12
C ARG A 49 8.23 16.84 -3.24
N ALA A 50 7.48 16.63 -2.16
CA ALA A 50 7.16 17.69 -1.21
C ALA A 50 8.41 18.21 -0.48
N CYS A 51 9.36 17.33 -0.12
CA CYS A 51 10.65 17.74 0.45
C CYS A 51 11.43 18.66 -0.48
N ALA A 52 11.53 18.32 -1.76
CA ALA A 52 12.21 19.17 -2.75
C ALA A 52 11.50 20.51 -2.94
N GLY A 53 10.17 20.50 -3.05
CA GLY A 53 9.36 21.71 -3.18
C GLY A 53 9.46 22.62 -1.96
N GLU A 54 9.43 22.06 -0.75
CA GLU A 54 9.59 22.78 0.52
C GLU A 54 11.01 23.37 0.65
N ALA A 55 12.03 22.58 0.25
CA ALA A 55 13.42 23.02 0.26
C ALA A 55 13.73 24.03 -0.86
N GLY A 56 12.93 24.10 -1.91
CA GLY A 56 13.17 24.95 -3.08
C GLY A 56 14.33 24.49 -3.95
N VAL A 57 14.60 23.18 -3.98
CA VAL A 57 15.74 22.58 -4.71
C VAL A 57 15.29 21.75 -5.91
N PRO A 58 16.16 21.55 -6.92
CA PRO A 58 15.90 20.64 -8.03
C PRO A 58 15.55 19.21 -7.58
N PHE A 59 14.63 18.57 -8.29
CA PHE A 59 14.16 17.21 -8.04
C PHE A 59 14.34 16.34 -9.28
N TYR A 60 15.24 15.36 -9.20
CA TYR A 60 15.51 14.40 -10.26
C TYR A 60 14.86 13.07 -9.93
N SER A 61 13.83 12.68 -10.66
CA SER A 61 13.10 11.44 -10.42
C SER A 61 13.31 10.43 -11.53
N ILE A 62 13.56 9.19 -11.14
CA ILE A 62 13.69 8.04 -12.04
C ILE A 62 13.03 6.82 -11.38
N SER A 63 12.53 5.87 -12.20
CA SER A 63 12.11 4.57 -11.69
C SER A 63 13.30 3.60 -11.66
N GLY A 64 13.39 2.75 -10.64
CA GLY A 64 14.36 1.66 -10.60
C GLY A 64 14.24 0.73 -11.81
N SER A 65 13.03 0.57 -12.36
CA SER A 65 12.79 -0.19 -13.58
C SER A 65 13.46 0.42 -14.83
N ASP A 66 13.64 1.75 -14.87
CA ASP A 66 14.30 2.43 -15.99
C ASP A 66 15.80 2.13 -16.07
N PHE A 67 16.36 1.58 -15.02
CA PHE A 67 17.76 1.12 -15.00
C PHE A 67 17.91 -0.34 -15.48
N VAL A 68 16.82 -1.10 -15.55
CA VAL A 68 16.85 -2.51 -15.97
C VAL A 68 16.60 -2.59 -17.47
N GLU A 69 17.68 -2.73 -18.23
CA GLU A 69 17.64 -2.84 -19.69
C GLU A 69 18.11 -4.22 -20.15
N MET A 70 17.85 -4.58 -21.41
CA MET A 70 18.32 -5.84 -21.99
C MET A 70 19.83 -5.83 -22.35
N TYR A 71 20.43 -4.63 -22.44
CA TYR A 71 21.81 -4.46 -22.83
C TYR A 71 22.70 -4.13 -21.64
N VAL A 72 23.75 -4.92 -21.44
CA VAL A 72 24.70 -4.77 -20.33
C VAL A 72 25.37 -3.39 -20.36
N GLY A 73 25.39 -2.71 -19.22
CA GLY A 73 26.04 -1.41 -19.02
C GLY A 73 25.20 -0.17 -19.28
N VAL A 74 24.00 -0.30 -19.88
CA VAL A 74 23.10 0.85 -20.13
C VAL A 74 22.56 1.39 -18.81
N GLY A 75 22.12 0.54 -17.90
CA GLY A 75 21.64 0.94 -16.57
C GLY A 75 22.71 1.67 -15.77
N ALA A 76 23.94 1.14 -15.73
CA ALA A 76 25.06 1.79 -15.06
C ALA A 76 25.41 3.16 -15.67
N SER A 77 25.29 3.34 -16.99
CA SER A 77 25.48 4.65 -17.65
C SER A 77 24.40 5.64 -17.24
N ARG A 78 23.13 5.22 -17.20
CA ARG A 78 22.01 6.07 -16.74
C ARG A 78 22.18 6.53 -15.29
N VAL A 79 22.68 5.63 -14.42
CA VAL A 79 23.00 6.00 -13.04
C VAL A 79 24.04 7.12 -13.03
N ARG A 80 25.19 6.96 -13.73
CA ARG A 80 26.22 8.01 -13.81
C ARG A 80 25.67 9.32 -14.34
N ASP A 81 24.92 9.30 -15.45
CA ASP A 81 24.36 10.50 -16.06
C ASP A 81 23.42 11.25 -15.10
N LEU A 82 22.62 10.52 -14.30
CA LEU A 82 21.75 11.09 -13.30
C LEU A 82 22.54 11.80 -12.19
N PHE A 83 23.56 11.11 -11.64
CA PHE A 83 24.38 11.64 -10.56
C PHE A 83 25.25 12.82 -11.05
N ASP A 84 25.78 12.77 -12.27
CA ASP A 84 26.53 13.88 -12.89
C ASP A 84 25.66 15.13 -13.09
N LYS A 85 24.37 14.95 -13.43
CA LYS A 85 23.43 16.08 -13.50
C LYS A 85 23.18 16.67 -12.12
N ALA A 86 22.98 15.83 -11.12
CA ALA A 86 22.77 16.26 -9.74
C ALA A 86 23.97 17.05 -9.18
N LYS A 87 25.19 16.55 -9.40
CA LYS A 87 26.45 17.23 -8.99
C LYS A 87 26.58 18.64 -9.58
N LYS A 88 26.00 18.92 -10.76
CA LYS A 88 26.04 20.23 -11.41
C LYS A 88 25.01 21.23 -10.88
N THR A 89 24.03 20.76 -10.10
CA THR A 89 22.86 21.55 -9.67
C THR A 89 22.62 21.47 -8.16
N MET A 90 23.69 21.28 -7.41
CA MET A 90 23.62 21.25 -5.92
C MET A 90 23.16 22.60 -5.35
N PRO A 91 22.35 22.64 -4.28
CA PRO A 91 21.74 21.48 -3.59
C PRO A 91 20.56 20.90 -4.38
N CYS A 92 20.36 19.57 -4.31
CA CYS A 92 19.27 18.88 -5.03
C CYS A 92 18.86 17.56 -4.36
N ILE A 93 17.71 17.03 -4.79
CA ILE A 93 17.25 15.69 -4.41
C ILE A 93 17.24 14.78 -5.65
N ILE A 94 17.87 13.62 -5.54
CA ILE A 94 17.69 12.49 -6.46
C ILE A 94 16.65 11.56 -5.84
N PHE A 95 15.62 11.20 -6.61
CA PHE A 95 14.60 10.26 -6.16
C PHE A 95 14.53 9.04 -7.07
N ILE A 96 14.69 7.86 -6.47
CA ILE A 96 14.63 6.56 -7.16
C ILE A 96 13.38 5.83 -6.67
N ASP A 97 12.34 5.78 -7.49
CA ASP A 97 11.15 5.00 -7.18
C ASP A 97 11.38 3.51 -7.48
N GLU A 98 10.69 2.62 -6.77
CA GLU A 98 10.80 1.17 -6.96
C GLU A 98 12.26 0.68 -6.94
N ILE A 99 13.05 1.13 -5.97
CA ILE A 99 14.49 0.78 -5.87
C ILE A 99 14.73 -0.74 -5.83
N ASP A 100 13.75 -1.53 -5.39
CA ASP A 100 13.81 -2.99 -5.37
C ASP A 100 13.91 -3.63 -6.77
N ALA A 101 13.61 -2.88 -7.85
CA ALA A 101 13.84 -3.36 -9.22
C ALA A 101 15.34 -3.62 -9.48
N VAL A 102 16.24 -2.79 -8.95
CA VAL A 102 17.70 -2.92 -9.07
C VAL A 102 18.37 -3.38 -7.79
N GLY A 103 17.84 -3.03 -6.64
CA GLY A 103 18.41 -3.23 -5.30
C GLY A 103 18.10 -4.58 -4.66
N ARG A 104 17.58 -5.55 -5.37
CA ARG A 104 17.22 -6.87 -4.82
C ARG A 104 18.44 -7.68 -4.45
N GLN A 105 18.37 -8.42 -3.31
CA GLN A 105 19.39 -9.36 -2.87
C GLN A 105 19.78 -10.37 -3.97
N ARG A 106 21.06 -10.73 -3.99
CA ARG A 106 21.61 -11.73 -4.89
C ARG A 106 20.99 -13.08 -4.63
N GLY A 107 20.23 -13.61 -5.56
CA GLY A 107 19.64 -14.95 -5.51
C GLY A 107 20.47 -15.91 -6.34
N ALA A 108 20.52 -17.19 -5.95
CA ALA A 108 21.12 -18.27 -6.71
C ALA A 108 20.23 -18.62 -7.93
N GLY A 109 20.16 -17.74 -8.93
CA GLY A 109 19.42 -17.94 -10.17
C GLY A 109 20.33 -17.93 -11.38
N LEU A 110 20.28 -18.98 -12.18
CA LEU A 110 20.98 -19.12 -13.45
C LEU A 110 20.22 -18.33 -14.53
N GLY A 111 20.70 -17.12 -14.91
CA GLY A 111 20.12 -16.39 -16.05
C GLY A 111 20.78 -15.04 -16.31
N GLY A 112 21.05 -14.68 -17.56
CA GLY A 112 21.83 -13.51 -18.01
C GLY A 112 21.25 -12.11 -17.72
N GLY A 113 20.06 -12.00 -17.09
CA GLY A 113 19.53 -10.72 -16.59
C GLY A 113 20.04 -10.32 -15.20
N HIS A 114 20.83 -11.16 -14.54
CA HIS A 114 21.40 -10.88 -13.21
C HIS A 114 22.63 -9.99 -13.28
N ASP A 115 23.46 -10.16 -14.30
CA ASP A 115 24.74 -9.42 -14.43
C ASP A 115 24.52 -7.93 -14.62
N GLU A 116 23.50 -7.53 -15.37
CA GLU A 116 23.17 -6.12 -15.60
C GLU A 116 22.64 -5.42 -14.35
N ARG A 117 21.71 -6.07 -13.63
CA ARG A 117 21.18 -5.53 -12.36
C ARG A 117 22.27 -5.36 -11.33
N GLU A 118 23.17 -6.35 -11.22
CA GLU A 118 24.29 -6.31 -10.30
C GLU A 118 25.26 -5.20 -10.67
N GLN A 119 25.56 -5.02 -11.95
CA GLN A 119 26.41 -3.94 -12.44
C GLN A 119 25.78 -2.56 -12.17
N THR A 120 24.49 -2.43 -12.39
CA THR A 120 23.74 -1.19 -12.12
C THR A 120 23.70 -0.89 -10.62
N LEU A 121 23.43 -1.90 -9.78
CA LEU A 121 23.47 -1.76 -8.33
C LEU A 121 24.85 -1.33 -7.85
N ASN A 122 25.93 -1.99 -8.33
CA ASN A 122 27.29 -1.64 -7.97
C ASN A 122 27.63 -0.19 -8.38
N GLN A 123 27.19 0.24 -9.56
CA GLN A 123 27.38 1.64 -10.00
C GLN A 123 26.62 2.61 -9.08
N LEU A 124 25.37 2.31 -8.70
CA LEU A 124 24.61 3.12 -7.76
C LEU A 124 25.34 3.26 -6.42
N LEU A 125 25.87 2.15 -5.89
CA LEU A 125 26.65 2.16 -4.65
C LEU A 125 27.92 3.02 -4.76
N VAL A 126 28.63 2.93 -5.88
CA VAL A 126 29.83 3.74 -6.16
C VAL A 126 29.48 5.23 -6.22
N GLU A 127 28.38 5.59 -6.89
CA GLU A 127 27.97 6.99 -6.97
C GLU A 127 27.54 7.55 -5.62
N MET A 128 26.83 6.75 -4.81
CA MET A 128 26.44 7.15 -3.45
C MET A 128 27.68 7.32 -2.53
N ASP A 129 28.63 6.40 -2.61
CA ASP A 129 29.88 6.47 -1.83
C ASP A 129 30.80 7.60 -2.30
N GLY A 130 30.60 8.13 -3.50
CA GLY A 130 31.37 9.21 -4.11
C GLY A 130 30.97 10.62 -3.69
N PHE A 131 29.94 10.78 -2.85
CA PHE A 131 29.59 12.08 -2.27
C PHE A 131 30.41 12.34 -0.99
N GLU A 132 30.97 13.54 -0.90
CA GLU A 132 31.56 14.01 0.36
C GLU A 132 30.44 14.38 1.36
N ALA A 133 30.74 14.28 2.64
CA ALA A 133 29.82 14.69 3.68
C ALA A 133 29.45 16.18 3.43
N ASN A 134 28.15 16.44 3.21
CA ASN A 134 27.59 17.78 3.00
C ASN A 134 27.67 18.37 1.58
N ASP A 135 27.83 17.57 0.55
CA ASP A 135 27.78 18.03 -0.86
C ASP A 135 26.40 18.60 -1.29
N GLY A 136 25.41 18.56 -0.41
CA GLY A 136 24.06 19.11 -0.70
C GLY A 136 23.21 18.25 -1.63
N VAL A 137 23.64 17.02 -1.93
CA VAL A 137 22.85 16.04 -2.67
C VAL A 137 22.25 15.04 -1.69
N ILE A 138 20.93 14.91 -1.68
CA ILE A 138 20.23 13.89 -0.91
C ILE A 138 19.65 12.87 -1.88
N VAL A 139 19.97 11.60 -1.69
CA VAL A 139 19.38 10.50 -2.45
C VAL A 139 18.18 9.94 -1.68
N MET A 140 17.01 10.10 -2.21
CA MET A 140 15.80 9.47 -1.66
C MET A 140 15.41 8.27 -2.51
N ALA A 141 14.99 7.19 -1.90
CA ALA A 141 14.44 6.06 -2.64
C ALA A 141 13.13 5.58 -2.02
N ALA A 142 12.28 4.94 -2.81
CA ALA A 142 11.06 4.33 -2.34
C ALA A 142 11.00 2.84 -2.70
N THR A 143 10.45 2.05 -1.77
CA THR A 143 10.18 0.62 -1.99
C THR A 143 8.93 0.18 -1.25
N ASN A 144 8.23 -0.79 -1.82
CA ASN A 144 7.15 -1.50 -1.14
C ASN A 144 7.67 -2.75 -0.40
N ARG A 145 8.95 -3.13 -0.63
CA ARG A 145 9.53 -4.38 -0.17
C ARG A 145 10.97 -4.19 0.32
N ALA A 146 11.14 -3.61 1.49
CA ALA A 146 12.47 -3.45 2.10
C ALA A 146 13.12 -4.81 2.46
N ASP A 147 12.32 -5.86 2.66
CA ASP A 147 12.77 -7.22 3.00
C ASP A 147 13.65 -7.88 1.94
N ILE A 148 13.50 -7.47 0.67
CA ILE A 148 14.26 -8.05 -0.45
C ILE A 148 15.47 -7.22 -0.88
N LEU A 149 15.68 -6.05 -0.28
CA LEU A 149 16.80 -5.18 -0.64
C LEU A 149 18.14 -5.75 -0.21
N ASP A 150 19.15 -5.53 -1.04
CA ASP A 150 20.54 -5.86 -0.71
C ASP A 150 21.00 -5.02 0.50
N LYS A 151 21.56 -5.72 1.49
CA LYS A 151 22.06 -5.10 2.72
C LYS A 151 23.14 -4.04 2.49
N ALA A 152 23.81 -4.08 1.35
CA ALA A 152 24.80 -3.08 0.96
C ALA A 152 24.17 -1.69 0.78
N LEU A 153 22.90 -1.60 0.34
CA LEU A 153 22.16 -0.34 0.23
C LEU A 153 21.86 0.31 1.59
N LEU A 154 21.71 -0.51 2.63
CA LEU A 154 21.32 -0.08 3.98
C LEU A 154 22.51 0.21 4.90
N ARG A 155 23.75 0.24 4.36
CA ARG A 155 24.94 0.56 5.14
C ARG A 155 25.03 2.07 5.41
N PRO A 156 25.67 2.47 6.54
CA PRO A 156 25.94 3.88 6.80
C PRO A 156 26.65 4.57 5.64
N GLY A 157 26.23 5.79 5.33
CA GLY A 157 26.70 6.56 4.17
C GLY A 157 25.91 6.32 2.88
N ARG A 158 24.90 5.43 2.91
CA ARG A 158 23.99 5.15 1.80
C ARG A 158 22.56 5.43 2.25
N PHE A 159 21.61 4.46 2.19
CA PHE A 159 20.28 4.63 2.77
C PHE A 159 20.32 4.31 4.28
N ASP A 160 20.93 5.18 5.03
CA ASP A 160 21.11 5.04 6.47
C ASP A 160 19.91 5.54 7.29
N ARG A 161 19.02 6.32 6.69
CA ARG A 161 17.72 6.68 7.28
C ARG A 161 16.58 5.96 6.57
N GLN A 162 15.73 5.29 7.33
CA GLN A 162 14.54 4.63 6.83
C GLN A 162 13.31 5.28 7.44
N VAL A 163 12.41 5.76 6.60
CA VAL A 163 11.12 6.35 7.00
C VAL A 163 10.00 5.42 6.55
N TYR A 164 9.23 4.90 7.49
CA TYR A 164 8.14 3.99 7.20
C TYR A 164 6.85 4.76 6.98
N VAL A 165 6.36 4.75 5.74
CA VAL A 165 5.11 5.40 5.33
C VAL A 165 3.99 4.35 5.33
N GLY A 166 3.25 4.29 6.42
CA GLY A 166 2.22 3.30 6.68
C GLY A 166 0.90 3.58 5.94
N LEU A 167 -0.12 2.77 6.24
CA LEU A 167 -1.48 3.11 5.86
C LEU A 167 -2.01 4.18 6.81
N PRO A 168 -2.76 5.18 6.31
CA PRO A 168 -3.27 6.26 7.14
C PRO A 168 -4.31 5.76 8.14
N ASP A 169 -4.28 6.29 9.35
CA ASP A 169 -5.31 6.11 10.35
C ASP A 169 -6.61 6.85 9.97
N VAL A 170 -7.65 6.77 10.79
CA VAL A 170 -8.95 7.44 10.52
C VAL A 170 -8.77 8.95 10.32
N LYS A 171 -7.91 9.60 11.13
CA LYS A 171 -7.65 11.04 11.02
C LYS A 171 -6.91 11.36 9.73
N GLY A 172 -5.87 10.60 9.41
CA GLY A 172 -5.12 10.73 8.17
C GLY A 172 -6.00 10.52 6.94
N ARG A 173 -6.87 9.50 6.95
CA ARG A 173 -7.83 9.29 5.85
C ARG A 173 -8.81 10.46 5.68
N GLU A 174 -9.32 11.03 6.78
CA GLU A 174 -10.19 12.20 6.72
C GLU A 174 -9.46 13.40 6.09
N GLU A 175 -8.21 13.64 6.46
CA GLU A 175 -7.40 14.72 5.89
C GLU A 175 -7.08 14.49 4.42
N ILE A 176 -6.76 13.27 4.03
CA ILE A 176 -6.56 12.90 2.62
C ILE A 176 -7.84 13.13 1.80
N LEU A 177 -8.99 12.70 2.33
CA LEU A 177 -10.28 12.95 1.69
C LEU A 177 -10.56 14.45 1.52
N LYS A 178 -10.25 15.30 2.52
CA LYS A 178 -10.37 16.76 2.41
C LYS A 178 -9.54 17.31 1.24
N VAL A 179 -8.33 16.79 1.03
CA VAL A 179 -7.48 17.21 -0.09
C VAL A 179 -8.12 16.84 -1.43
N HIS A 180 -8.56 15.59 -1.60
CA HIS A 180 -9.09 15.10 -2.87
C HIS A 180 -10.51 15.59 -3.18
N THR A 181 -11.23 16.13 -2.19
CA THR A 181 -12.56 16.73 -2.36
C THR A 181 -12.54 18.24 -2.51
N LYS A 182 -11.40 18.91 -2.32
CA LYS A 182 -11.28 20.39 -2.31
C LYS A 182 -11.91 21.05 -3.54
N ASN A 183 -11.79 20.44 -4.72
CA ASN A 183 -12.28 20.98 -6.00
C ASN A 183 -13.52 20.21 -6.51
N LYS A 184 -14.23 19.48 -5.64
CA LYS A 184 -15.41 18.71 -6.02
C LYS A 184 -16.63 19.18 -5.22
N PRO A 185 -17.78 19.41 -5.88
CA PRO A 185 -19.00 19.79 -5.17
C PRO A 185 -19.54 18.61 -4.38
N LEU A 186 -19.58 18.73 -3.06
CA LEU A 186 -20.18 17.74 -2.16
C LEU A 186 -21.59 18.20 -1.74
N ALA A 187 -22.50 17.27 -1.66
CA ALA A 187 -23.84 17.49 -1.12
C ALA A 187 -23.77 17.62 0.44
N PRO A 188 -24.76 18.27 1.08
CA PRO A 188 -24.77 18.49 2.52
C PRO A 188 -24.79 17.22 3.39
N ASP A 189 -25.21 16.09 2.83
CA ASP A 189 -25.26 14.77 3.50
C ASP A 189 -23.91 14.08 3.61
N VAL A 190 -22.88 14.58 2.90
CA VAL A 190 -21.54 13.95 2.86
C VAL A 190 -20.76 14.27 4.11
N SER A 191 -20.37 13.23 4.84
CA SER A 191 -19.47 13.31 6.00
C SER A 191 -18.16 12.61 5.71
N LEU A 192 -17.08 13.39 5.52
CA LEU A 192 -15.74 12.84 5.26
C LEU A 192 -15.24 11.98 6.43
N ARG A 193 -15.62 12.31 7.65
CA ARG A 193 -15.30 11.52 8.85
C ARG A 193 -15.93 10.13 8.80
N VAL A 194 -17.19 10.04 8.42
CA VAL A 194 -17.89 8.74 8.27
C VAL A 194 -17.24 7.91 7.16
N ILE A 195 -16.87 8.54 6.05
CA ILE A 195 -16.17 7.88 4.95
C ILE A 195 -14.82 7.35 5.44
N ALA A 196 -14.03 8.17 6.15
CA ALA A 196 -12.74 7.78 6.71
C ALA A 196 -12.84 6.60 7.67
N GLN A 197 -13.91 6.51 8.47
CA GLN A 197 -14.17 5.36 9.35
C GLN A 197 -14.48 4.09 8.56
N ARG A 198 -15.24 4.21 7.46
CA ARG A 198 -15.67 3.08 6.62
C ARG A 198 -14.61 2.60 5.62
N THR A 199 -13.52 3.33 5.44
CA THR A 199 -12.43 3.00 4.52
C THR A 199 -11.16 2.52 5.24
N ALA A 200 -11.33 1.74 6.31
CA ALA A 200 -10.21 1.11 7.01
C ALA A 200 -9.34 0.29 6.02
N GLY A 201 -8.02 0.46 6.11
CA GLY A 201 -7.08 -0.21 5.20
C GLY A 201 -6.88 0.44 3.83
N PHE A 202 -7.58 1.53 3.51
CA PHE A 202 -7.35 2.27 2.27
C PHE A 202 -6.07 3.11 2.36
N ALA A 203 -5.25 3.02 1.32
CA ALA A 203 -4.15 3.93 1.08
C ALA A 203 -4.65 5.28 0.52
N GLY A 204 -3.76 6.26 0.45
CA GLY A 204 -4.11 7.57 -0.14
C GLY A 204 -4.60 7.48 -1.58
N ALA A 205 -4.00 6.62 -2.39
CA ALA A 205 -4.41 6.37 -3.77
C ALA A 205 -5.81 5.74 -3.87
N ASP A 206 -6.18 4.86 -2.93
CA ASP A 206 -7.51 4.25 -2.91
C ASP A 206 -8.57 5.28 -2.57
N LEU A 207 -8.28 6.21 -1.65
CA LEU A 207 -9.18 7.31 -1.29
C LEU A 207 -9.34 8.32 -2.44
N GLU A 208 -8.27 8.62 -3.17
CA GLU A 208 -8.34 9.42 -4.39
C GLU A 208 -9.25 8.78 -5.43
N ASN A 209 -9.04 7.49 -5.70
CA ASN A 209 -9.83 6.71 -6.63
C ASN A 209 -11.30 6.64 -6.21
N LEU A 210 -11.57 6.42 -4.92
CA LEU A 210 -12.93 6.43 -4.36
C LEU A 210 -13.67 7.74 -4.67
N VAL A 211 -13.03 8.87 -4.37
CA VAL A 211 -13.63 10.19 -4.60
C VAL A 211 -13.81 10.48 -6.10
N ASN A 212 -12.91 10.01 -6.94
CA ASN A 212 -13.03 10.11 -8.39
C ASN A 212 -14.18 9.25 -8.93
N GLU A 213 -14.31 8.01 -8.50
CA GLU A 213 -15.40 7.12 -8.88
C GLU A 213 -16.76 7.65 -8.43
N ALA A 214 -16.85 8.22 -7.22
CA ALA A 214 -18.07 8.89 -6.75
C ALA A 214 -18.46 10.08 -7.63
N ALA A 215 -17.49 10.88 -8.07
CA ALA A 215 -17.72 11.99 -8.99
C ALA A 215 -18.23 11.50 -10.35
N LEU A 216 -17.67 10.41 -10.88
CA LEU A 216 -18.13 9.79 -12.13
C LEU A 216 -19.56 9.25 -12.01
N LEU A 217 -19.92 8.64 -10.86
CA LEU A 217 -21.28 8.17 -10.59
C LEU A 217 -22.28 9.33 -10.53
N ALA A 218 -21.96 10.39 -9.78
CA ALA A 218 -22.78 11.60 -9.70
C ALA A 218 -23.02 12.22 -11.09
N ALA A 219 -21.96 12.31 -11.91
CA ALA A 219 -22.06 12.83 -13.27
C ALA A 219 -22.97 11.98 -14.17
N ARG A 220 -22.84 10.64 -14.11
CA ARG A 220 -23.73 9.70 -14.84
C ARG A 220 -25.20 9.83 -14.44
N ARG A 221 -25.46 10.19 -13.19
CA ARG A 221 -26.80 10.44 -12.65
C ARG A 221 -27.28 11.86 -12.87
N SER A 222 -26.53 12.67 -13.61
CA SER A 222 -26.81 14.10 -13.87
C SER A 222 -26.99 14.90 -12.58
N ARG A 223 -26.32 14.52 -11.48
CA ARG A 223 -26.33 15.24 -10.22
C ARG A 223 -25.34 16.41 -10.29
N LYS A 224 -25.66 17.49 -9.58
CA LYS A 224 -24.79 18.69 -9.51
C LYS A 224 -23.74 18.59 -8.38
N ALA A 225 -23.90 17.66 -7.48
CA ALA A 225 -23.00 17.42 -6.35
C ALA A 225 -22.92 15.92 -6.05
N ILE A 226 -21.80 15.50 -5.47
CA ILE A 226 -21.56 14.13 -5.03
C ILE A 226 -22.34 13.92 -3.73
N THR A 227 -23.19 12.91 -3.66
CA THR A 227 -23.95 12.54 -2.47
C THR A 227 -23.26 11.43 -1.69
N MET A 228 -23.70 11.19 -0.45
CA MET A 228 -23.19 10.07 0.34
C MET A 228 -23.49 8.72 -0.34
N GLU A 229 -24.64 8.57 -1.00
CA GLU A 229 -25.02 7.38 -1.80
C GLU A 229 -24.01 7.11 -2.93
N ASP A 230 -23.55 8.16 -3.65
CA ASP A 230 -22.55 8.00 -4.71
C ASP A 230 -21.20 7.52 -4.16
N ILE A 231 -20.84 7.99 -2.96
CA ILE A 231 -19.59 7.58 -2.29
C ILE A 231 -19.70 6.13 -1.79
N GLU A 232 -20.82 5.75 -1.21
CA GLU A 232 -21.04 4.37 -0.75
C GLU A 232 -20.98 3.39 -1.92
N GLU A 233 -21.64 3.68 -3.04
CA GLU A 233 -21.59 2.85 -4.24
C GLU A 233 -20.18 2.82 -4.86
N ALA A 234 -19.48 3.96 -4.87
CA ALA A 234 -18.08 4.03 -5.32
C ALA A 234 -17.15 3.19 -4.43
N SER A 235 -17.34 3.25 -3.11
CA SER A 235 -16.57 2.44 -2.16
C SER A 235 -16.76 0.95 -2.44
N MET A 236 -17.98 0.52 -2.67
CA MET A 236 -18.28 -0.86 -3.05
C MET A 236 -17.63 -1.25 -4.38
N LYS A 237 -17.67 -0.34 -5.36
CA LYS A 237 -17.03 -0.58 -6.66
C LYS A 237 -15.51 -0.72 -6.54
N VAL A 238 -14.86 0.09 -5.70
CA VAL A 238 -13.41 0.02 -5.47
C VAL A 238 -13.03 -1.28 -4.75
N MET A 239 -13.80 -1.70 -3.75
CA MET A 239 -13.52 -2.91 -2.95
C MET A 239 -13.87 -4.22 -3.67
N ALA A 240 -15.07 -4.30 -4.25
CA ALA A 240 -15.63 -5.54 -4.79
C ALA A 240 -15.74 -5.56 -6.33
N GLY A 241 -15.40 -4.46 -6.99
CA GLY A 241 -15.57 -4.30 -8.43
C GLY A 241 -16.98 -3.87 -8.87
N PRO A 242 -17.18 -3.63 -10.18
CA PRO A 242 -18.45 -3.16 -10.70
C PRO A 242 -19.54 -4.24 -10.65
N GLU A 243 -20.79 -3.82 -10.46
CA GLU A 243 -21.95 -4.72 -10.56
C GLU A 243 -22.09 -5.32 -11.95
N LYS A 244 -22.37 -6.61 -12.03
CA LYS A 244 -22.66 -7.34 -13.27
C LYS A 244 -24.17 -7.41 -13.50
N LYS A 245 -24.79 -6.30 -13.85
CA LYS A 245 -26.26 -6.20 -14.07
C LYS A 245 -26.78 -7.04 -15.24
N SER A 246 -25.94 -7.40 -16.19
CA SER A 246 -26.30 -8.20 -17.37
C SER A 246 -26.19 -9.71 -17.16
N ARG A 247 -25.64 -10.18 -16.03
CA ARG A 247 -25.52 -11.60 -15.74
C ARG A 247 -26.89 -12.17 -15.37
N VAL A 248 -27.39 -13.11 -16.17
CA VAL A 248 -28.56 -13.90 -15.83
C VAL A 248 -28.14 -14.93 -14.78
N VAL A 249 -28.65 -14.80 -13.57
CA VAL A 249 -28.40 -15.70 -12.45
C VAL A 249 -29.63 -16.58 -12.29
N THR A 250 -29.47 -17.91 -12.27
CA THR A 250 -30.58 -18.85 -12.08
C THR A 250 -31.12 -18.80 -10.66
N ALA A 251 -32.29 -19.37 -10.43
CA ALA A 251 -32.89 -19.46 -9.09
C ALA A 251 -32.02 -20.31 -8.15
N GLU A 252 -31.45 -21.39 -8.67
CA GLU A 252 -30.53 -22.28 -7.95
C GLU A 252 -29.25 -21.55 -7.56
N GLU A 253 -28.61 -20.81 -8.50
CA GLU A 253 -27.42 -20.00 -8.20
C GLU A 253 -27.71 -18.92 -7.16
N LYS A 254 -28.86 -18.24 -7.25
CA LYS A 254 -29.27 -17.24 -6.23
C LYS A 254 -29.43 -17.88 -4.86
N LYS A 255 -30.06 -19.06 -4.81
CA LYS A 255 -30.25 -19.81 -3.56
C LYS A 255 -28.90 -20.22 -2.97
N LEU A 256 -28.00 -20.78 -3.78
CA LEU A 256 -26.68 -21.17 -3.38
C LEU A 256 -25.90 -19.97 -2.82
N THR A 257 -25.82 -18.88 -3.57
CA THR A 257 -25.12 -17.66 -3.14
C THR A 257 -25.74 -17.10 -1.85
N ALA A 258 -27.07 -17.07 -1.72
CA ALA A 258 -27.73 -16.54 -0.53
C ALA A 258 -27.37 -17.34 0.74
N TYR A 259 -27.37 -18.66 0.67
CA TYR A 259 -26.96 -19.49 1.82
C TYR A 259 -25.47 -19.38 2.11
N HIS A 260 -24.63 -19.32 1.08
CA HIS A 260 -23.21 -19.11 1.20
C HIS A 260 -22.87 -17.81 1.94
N GLU A 261 -23.39 -16.68 1.47
CA GLU A 261 -23.15 -15.37 2.09
C GLU A 261 -23.76 -15.28 3.50
N ALA A 262 -24.98 -15.83 3.68
CA ALA A 262 -25.57 -15.94 5.01
C ALA A 262 -24.73 -16.78 5.96
N GLY A 263 -24.07 -17.82 5.47
CA GLY A 263 -23.16 -18.66 6.24
C GLY A 263 -21.98 -17.88 6.80
N HIS A 264 -21.33 -17.06 5.98
CA HIS A 264 -20.29 -16.14 6.42
C HIS A 264 -20.81 -15.16 7.49
N ALA A 265 -21.94 -14.55 7.23
CA ALA A 265 -22.52 -13.56 8.14
C ALA A 265 -22.89 -14.17 9.50
N VAL A 266 -23.52 -15.34 9.51
CA VAL A 266 -23.90 -16.03 10.76
C VAL A 266 -22.64 -16.48 11.52
N ALA A 267 -21.66 -17.07 10.85
CA ALA A 267 -20.41 -17.47 11.48
C ALA A 267 -19.69 -16.25 12.11
N GLY A 268 -19.53 -15.16 11.36
CA GLY A 268 -18.92 -13.95 11.86
C GLY A 268 -19.70 -13.27 12.98
N PHE A 269 -21.02 -13.32 12.95
CA PHE A 269 -21.88 -12.75 14.01
C PHE A 269 -21.70 -13.43 15.37
N TYR A 270 -21.50 -14.74 15.38
CA TYR A 270 -21.28 -15.49 16.62
C TYR A 270 -19.82 -15.51 17.08
N CYS A 271 -18.88 -15.02 16.27
CA CYS A 271 -17.52 -14.82 16.66
C CYS A 271 -17.39 -13.60 17.60
N LYS A 272 -16.59 -13.72 18.66
CA LYS A 272 -16.49 -12.70 19.71
C LYS A 272 -15.70 -11.47 19.28
N HIS A 273 -14.64 -11.70 18.51
CA HIS A 273 -13.64 -10.67 18.15
C HIS A 273 -13.70 -10.28 16.67
N HIS A 274 -14.50 -11.02 15.88
CA HIS A 274 -14.66 -10.76 14.44
C HIS A 274 -15.40 -9.43 14.22
N PRO A 275 -15.02 -8.63 13.21
CA PRO A 275 -15.74 -7.41 12.84
C PRO A 275 -17.21 -7.70 12.56
N ARG A 276 -18.06 -6.70 12.81
CA ARG A 276 -19.50 -6.83 12.55
C ARG A 276 -19.79 -6.86 11.08
N VAL A 277 -20.81 -7.66 10.70
CA VAL A 277 -21.35 -7.68 9.35
C VAL A 277 -21.93 -6.30 9.04
N HIS A 278 -21.48 -5.69 7.96
CA HIS A 278 -21.95 -4.42 7.47
C HIS A 278 -22.99 -4.59 6.38
N GLU A 279 -22.71 -5.46 5.42
CA GLU A 279 -23.56 -5.70 4.26
C GLU A 279 -23.46 -7.15 3.80
N ILE A 280 -24.57 -7.70 3.34
CA ILE A 280 -24.65 -8.98 2.66
C ILE A 280 -25.36 -8.76 1.34
N THR A 281 -24.82 -9.26 0.25
CA THR A 281 -25.46 -9.16 -1.05
C THR A 281 -25.26 -10.40 -1.90
N ILE A 282 -26.27 -10.71 -2.69
CA ILE A 282 -26.24 -11.76 -3.72
C ILE A 282 -26.13 -11.17 -5.13
N ILE A 283 -25.89 -9.88 -5.24
CA ILE A 283 -25.68 -9.20 -6.52
C ILE A 283 -24.25 -9.44 -6.96
N PRO A 284 -24.03 -10.05 -8.13
CA PRO A 284 -22.67 -10.34 -8.59
C PRO A 284 -21.84 -9.07 -8.82
N ARG A 285 -20.61 -9.04 -8.29
CA ARG A 285 -19.62 -7.97 -8.52
C ARG A 285 -18.28 -8.58 -8.90
N GLY A 286 -17.61 -7.99 -9.88
CA GLY A 286 -16.32 -8.50 -10.33
C GLY A 286 -16.37 -9.98 -10.68
N GLN A 287 -15.64 -10.83 -9.97
CA GLN A 287 -15.67 -12.29 -10.12
C GLN A 287 -16.55 -12.99 -9.07
N ALA A 288 -17.02 -12.27 -8.05
CA ALA A 288 -17.82 -12.82 -6.98
C ALA A 288 -19.30 -12.92 -7.37
N GLY A 289 -19.99 -13.99 -6.95
CA GLY A 289 -21.43 -14.20 -7.11
C GLY A 289 -22.25 -13.39 -6.10
N GLY A 290 -21.70 -13.14 -4.94
CA GLY A 290 -22.17 -12.31 -3.84
C GLY A 290 -20.98 -11.91 -2.98
N TYR A 291 -21.24 -11.23 -1.87
CA TYR A 291 -20.22 -10.99 -0.84
C TYR A 291 -20.86 -10.65 0.51
N THR A 292 -20.12 -10.97 1.56
CA THR A 292 -20.40 -10.52 2.92
C THR A 292 -19.30 -9.58 3.35
N MET A 293 -19.67 -8.33 3.67
CA MET A 293 -18.73 -7.30 4.06
C MET A 293 -18.70 -7.12 5.58
N TYR A 294 -17.50 -7.03 6.10
CA TYR A 294 -17.25 -6.70 7.49
C TYR A 294 -16.52 -5.36 7.58
N LEU A 295 -16.89 -4.52 8.53
CA LEU A 295 -16.18 -3.27 8.78
C LEU A 295 -15.55 -3.30 10.18
N PRO A 296 -14.23 -3.13 10.30
CA PRO A 296 -13.60 -2.99 11.59
C PRO A 296 -14.04 -1.69 12.26
N GLU A 297 -14.40 -1.74 13.53
CA GLU A 297 -14.80 -0.55 14.30
C GLU A 297 -13.64 0.41 14.57
N LYS A 298 -12.40 -0.09 14.55
CA LYS A 298 -11.18 0.66 14.84
C LYS A 298 -10.02 0.14 13.99
N ASP A 299 -9.09 1.02 13.65
CA ASP A 299 -7.79 0.60 13.11
C ASP A 299 -7.02 -0.14 14.22
N ARG A 300 -6.45 -1.30 13.89
CA ARG A 300 -5.74 -2.16 14.83
C ARG A 300 -4.30 -2.33 14.39
N SER A 301 -3.38 -2.15 15.33
CA SER A 301 -1.94 -2.39 15.10
C SER A 301 -1.54 -3.85 15.29
N TYR A 302 -2.33 -4.63 16.03
CA TYR A 302 -2.06 -6.04 16.33
C TYR A 302 -3.31 -6.88 16.13
N VAL A 303 -3.11 -8.12 15.70
CA VAL A 303 -4.14 -9.15 15.57
C VAL A 303 -3.78 -10.31 16.49
N THR A 304 -4.72 -10.77 17.30
CA THR A 304 -4.51 -11.87 18.24
C THR A 304 -4.70 -13.23 17.56
N LYS A 305 -4.18 -14.31 18.20
CA LYS A 305 -4.43 -15.70 17.77
C LYS A 305 -5.93 -15.99 17.65
N GLY A 306 -6.74 -15.51 18.61
CA GLY A 306 -8.18 -15.71 18.62
C GLY A 306 -8.87 -15.04 17.45
N GLU A 307 -8.50 -13.80 17.14
CA GLU A 307 -9.03 -13.06 15.97
C GLU A 307 -8.69 -13.75 14.66
N MET A 308 -7.43 -14.18 14.46
CA MET A 308 -7.05 -14.94 13.25
C MET A 308 -7.82 -16.28 13.15
N PHE A 309 -8.10 -16.94 14.27
CA PHE A 309 -8.90 -18.15 14.26
C PHE A 309 -10.37 -17.86 13.88
N GLU A 310 -10.96 -16.79 14.40
CA GLU A 310 -12.31 -16.36 14.06
C GLU A 310 -12.43 -15.91 12.62
N ASP A 311 -11.39 -15.30 12.02
CA ASP A 311 -11.32 -15.01 10.58
C ASP A 311 -11.38 -16.30 9.74
N ILE A 312 -10.70 -17.37 10.17
CA ILE A 312 -10.81 -18.70 9.52
C ILE A 312 -12.24 -19.24 9.64
N VAL A 313 -12.84 -19.17 10.84
CA VAL A 313 -14.22 -19.65 11.08
C VAL A 313 -15.22 -18.91 10.17
N SER A 314 -15.12 -17.59 10.12
CA SER A 314 -15.97 -16.76 9.26
C SER A 314 -15.76 -17.10 7.77
N SER A 315 -14.50 -17.22 7.32
CA SER A 315 -14.18 -17.60 5.93
C SER A 315 -14.74 -18.95 5.52
N LEU A 316 -14.84 -19.92 6.42
CA LEU A 316 -15.38 -21.25 6.14
C LEU A 316 -16.92 -21.31 6.25
N GLY A 317 -17.54 -20.27 6.81
CA GLY A 317 -18.99 -20.22 7.08
C GLY A 317 -19.85 -20.47 5.84
N GLY A 318 -19.48 -19.89 4.69
CA GLY A 318 -20.21 -20.07 3.44
C GLY A 318 -20.24 -21.52 2.97
N ARG A 319 -19.09 -22.18 2.94
CA ARG A 319 -18.98 -23.61 2.57
C ARG A 319 -19.76 -24.52 3.52
N VAL A 320 -19.72 -24.25 4.82
CA VAL A 320 -20.44 -25.04 5.82
C VAL A 320 -21.96 -24.88 5.64
N ALA A 321 -22.43 -23.67 5.32
CA ALA A 321 -23.83 -23.43 5.04
C ALA A 321 -24.31 -24.16 3.77
N GLU A 322 -23.51 -24.18 2.69
CA GLU A 322 -23.81 -25.01 1.50
C GLU A 322 -23.98 -26.48 1.89
N GLN A 323 -23.02 -27.04 2.61
CA GLN A 323 -23.04 -28.44 3.02
C GLN A 323 -24.26 -28.80 3.89
N LEU A 324 -24.62 -27.94 4.85
CA LEU A 324 -25.72 -28.20 5.78
C LEU A 324 -27.12 -28.07 5.16
N ILE A 325 -27.29 -27.12 4.23
CA ILE A 325 -28.61 -26.73 3.74
C ILE A 325 -28.88 -27.28 2.34
N LEU A 326 -27.85 -27.36 1.51
CA LEU A 326 -27.97 -27.82 0.11
C LEU A 326 -27.52 -29.28 -0.05
N GLU A 327 -26.97 -29.88 1.01
CA GLU A 327 -26.43 -31.27 1.03
C GLU A 327 -25.32 -31.48 -0.02
N ASP A 328 -24.77 -30.38 -0.57
CA ASP A 328 -23.71 -30.39 -1.57
C ASP A 328 -22.79 -29.18 -1.35
N ILE A 329 -21.66 -29.17 -2.04
CA ILE A 329 -20.65 -28.11 -1.97
C ILE A 329 -20.26 -27.65 -3.36
N SER A 330 -20.09 -26.34 -3.52
CA SER A 330 -19.74 -25.74 -4.79
C SER A 330 -18.26 -25.35 -4.86
N THR A 331 -17.80 -25.01 -6.07
CA THR A 331 -16.47 -24.41 -6.28
C THR A 331 -16.43 -22.94 -5.86
N GLY A 332 -17.56 -22.34 -5.49
CA GLY A 332 -17.66 -20.94 -5.08
C GLY A 332 -16.80 -20.59 -3.88
N ALA A 333 -16.64 -21.54 -2.94
CA ALA A 333 -15.82 -21.38 -1.75
C ALA A 333 -14.29 -21.49 -1.99
N SER A 334 -13.82 -21.54 -3.23
CA SER A 334 -12.37 -21.71 -3.52
C SER A 334 -11.50 -20.58 -2.96
N ASN A 335 -11.97 -19.34 -3.04
CA ASN A 335 -11.26 -18.18 -2.49
C ASN A 335 -11.24 -18.20 -0.96
N ASP A 336 -12.35 -18.57 -0.33
CA ASP A 336 -12.48 -18.65 1.14
C ASP A 336 -11.55 -19.73 1.72
N LEU A 337 -11.47 -20.89 1.05
CA LEU A 337 -10.54 -21.95 1.40
C LEU A 337 -9.08 -21.49 1.26
N GLN A 338 -8.77 -20.73 0.20
CA GLN A 338 -7.43 -20.18 -0.01
C GLN A 338 -7.09 -19.16 1.10
N GLN A 339 -8.01 -18.29 1.44
CA GLN A 339 -7.85 -17.29 2.49
C GLN A 339 -7.67 -17.96 3.86
N ALA A 340 -8.56 -18.85 4.24
CA ALA A 340 -8.46 -19.62 5.49
C ALA A 340 -7.13 -20.37 5.59
N THR A 341 -6.69 -21.01 4.50
CA THR A 341 -5.40 -21.74 4.44
C THR A 341 -4.22 -20.77 4.61
N ASN A 342 -4.25 -19.61 3.98
CA ASN A 342 -3.19 -18.60 4.10
C ASN A 342 -3.10 -18.06 5.53
N ILE A 343 -4.23 -17.79 6.18
CA ILE A 343 -4.27 -17.36 7.58
C ILE A 343 -3.70 -18.45 8.49
N ALA A 344 -4.16 -19.69 8.35
CA ALA A 344 -3.67 -20.83 9.14
C ALA A 344 -2.15 -21.03 8.97
N ARG A 345 -1.65 -20.92 7.73
CA ARG A 345 -0.21 -20.99 7.44
C ARG A 345 0.56 -19.86 8.13
N GLN A 346 0.08 -18.61 8.05
CA GLN A 346 0.71 -17.47 8.73
C GLN A 346 0.73 -17.63 10.24
N MET A 347 -0.34 -18.15 10.84
CA MET A 347 -0.40 -18.43 12.28
C MET A 347 0.75 -19.35 12.73
N ILE A 348 1.11 -20.33 11.89
CA ILE A 348 2.17 -21.31 12.21
C ILE A 348 3.54 -20.77 11.83
N THR A 349 3.73 -20.31 10.57
CA THR A 349 5.06 -20.07 9.98
C THR A 349 5.54 -18.61 10.14
N LYS A 350 4.71 -17.70 10.60
CA LYS A 350 5.07 -16.29 10.77
C LYS A 350 4.90 -15.80 12.21
N TYR A 351 3.89 -16.31 12.92
CA TYR A 351 3.54 -15.81 14.25
C TYR A 351 3.80 -16.82 15.38
N GLY A 352 4.20 -18.06 15.05
CA GLY A 352 4.53 -19.09 16.04
C GLY A 352 3.34 -19.48 16.94
N PHE A 353 2.10 -19.44 16.44
CA PHE A 353 0.89 -19.71 17.22
C PHE A 353 0.54 -21.20 17.33
N SER A 354 1.44 -22.10 16.91
CA SER A 354 1.25 -23.54 17.03
C SER A 354 1.49 -24.01 18.46
N GLU A 355 0.52 -24.70 19.05
CA GLU A 355 0.69 -25.32 20.38
C GLU A 355 1.64 -26.54 20.35
N ARG A 356 1.72 -27.23 19.20
CA ARG A 356 2.59 -28.41 19.05
C ARG A 356 4.05 -28.05 18.81
N LEU A 357 4.30 -26.97 18.05
CA LEU A 357 5.66 -26.52 17.69
C LEU A 357 6.22 -25.50 18.67
N GLY A 358 5.35 -24.84 19.46
CA GLY A 358 5.73 -23.72 20.30
C GLY A 358 6.01 -22.43 19.47
N PRO A 359 6.65 -21.41 20.07
CA PRO A 359 6.93 -20.11 19.45
C PRO A 359 8.12 -20.18 18.47
N VAL A 360 7.97 -20.99 17.42
CA VAL A 360 8.96 -21.20 16.34
C VAL A 360 8.35 -20.77 15.01
N VAL A 361 9.12 -20.10 14.17
CA VAL A 361 8.72 -19.59 12.84
C VAL A 361 9.66 -20.10 11.78
#